data_0fdac58de631a517cbe2a97f25bb959d
#
_entry.id   0fdac58de631a517cbe2a97f25bb959d
#
_cell.length_a   1.000
_cell.length_b   1.000
_cell.length_c   1.000
_cell.angle_alpha   90.00
_cell.angle_beta   90.00
_cell.angle_gamma   90.00
#
_symmetry.space_group_name_H-M   'P 1'
#
loop_
_entity.id
_entity.type
_entity.pdbx_description
1 polymer ?
#
loop_
_entity_poly.entity_id
_entity_poly.type
_entity_poly.pdbx_seq_one_letter_code
_entity_poly.pdbx_strand_id
1 'polypeptide(L)'
;MKVVEKGEGSPEIAVVACMHGDEVCGKKAVDRFLGNDFEIQRPVKLIVANEEAMEDEERSVNTDLNRCFPGNPESDSHEERLAAKLMEELEGLKTLTIHSMEEFDEMFCLVNTVDEDLISSPGVEKAVDVVPLDKDSVEKYLDAVSVEVGEIGTDQASKNAYKVLLNFLAYFDVIDREESEQRPEIFEMYEAVPGDYEFLAENFEKVVEGEKFAENGEEKLRANESFYPILMSTDGYDEILGFKGRKPENELKGER
;
A
#
# COMPACT_ATOMS: atom_id res chain seq x y z
N MET A 1 4.51 -14.68 -12.31
CA MET A 1 5.13 -14.33 -11.00
C MET A 1 6.58 -14.76 -11.00
N LYS A 2 7.49 -13.87 -10.64
CA LYS A 2 8.93 -14.13 -10.51
C LYS A 2 9.34 -13.97 -9.04
N VAL A 3 10.02 -14.98 -8.51
CA VAL A 3 10.50 -15.00 -7.12
C VAL A 3 12.03 -15.07 -7.11
N VAL A 4 12.67 -14.24 -6.29
CA VAL A 4 14.12 -14.22 -6.08
C VAL A 4 14.39 -14.23 -4.58
N GLU A 5 15.14 -15.20 -4.09
CA GLU A 5 15.61 -15.24 -2.70
C GLU A 5 17.06 -14.77 -2.62
N LYS A 6 17.38 -14.04 -1.56
CA LYS A 6 18.73 -13.57 -1.23
C LYS A 6 19.03 -13.88 0.23
N GLY A 7 20.29 -14.19 0.53
CA GLY A 7 20.75 -14.62 1.85
C GLY A 7 20.70 -16.13 2.02
N GLU A 8 21.19 -16.61 3.17
CA GLU A 8 21.21 -18.04 3.51
C GLU A 8 20.12 -18.34 4.56
N GLY A 9 19.39 -19.43 4.38
CA GLY A 9 18.31 -19.86 5.28
C GLY A 9 16.91 -19.63 4.71
N SER A 10 15.89 -19.81 5.55
CA SER A 10 14.49 -19.59 5.16
C SER A 10 14.14 -18.11 5.35
N PRO A 11 13.58 -17.44 4.34
CA PRO A 11 13.11 -16.05 4.48
C PRO A 11 12.02 -15.91 5.55
N GLU A 12 12.06 -14.82 6.30
CA GLU A 12 11.02 -14.34 7.21
C GLU A 12 10.45 -12.99 6.74
N ILE A 13 11.09 -12.41 5.72
CA ILE A 13 10.79 -11.10 5.17
C ILE A 13 10.54 -11.22 3.68
N ALA A 14 9.50 -10.54 3.18
CA ALA A 14 9.20 -10.49 1.75
C ALA A 14 8.92 -9.07 1.26
N VAL A 15 9.23 -8.83 -0.01
CA VAL A 15 8.83 -7.62 -0.74
C VAL A 15 8.12 -8.04 -2.01
N VAL A 16 6.93 -7.51 -2.24
CA VAL A 16 6.10 -7.76 -3.42
C VAL A 16 5.98 -6.47 -4.23
N ALA A 17 6.29 -6.56 -5.50
CA ALA A 17 6.15 -5.50 -6.48
C ALA A 17 5.21 -5.92 -7.60
N CYS A 18 4.60 -4.96 -8.28
CA CYS A 18 3.70 -5.18 -9.43
C CYS A 18 2.57 -6.17 -9.11
N MET A 19 1.85 -5.95 -8.01
CA MET A 19 0.54 -6.58 -7.83
C MET A 19 -0.42 -6.10 -8.93
N HIS A 20 -0.30 -4.83 -9.32
CA HIS A 20 -0.87 -4.25 -10.52
C HIS A 20 0.24 -4.06 -11.56
N GLY A 21 -0.02 -4.43 -12.82
CA GLY A 21 1.01 -4.48 -13.85
C GLY A 21 1.50 -3.11 -14.31
N ASP A 22 0.67 -2.08 -14.24
CA ASP A 22 0.98 -0.68 -14.56
C ASP A 22 1.84 0.02 -13.47
N GLU A 23 1.94 -0.55 -12.26
CA GLU A 23 2.68 -0.01 -11.12
C GLU A 23 4.16 -0.46 -11.10
N VAL A 24 4.90 -0.17 -12.15
CA VAL A 24 6.28 -0.69 -12.36
C VAL A 24 7.35 -0.08 -11.45
N CYS A 25 7.01 0.92 -10.63
CA CYS A 25 7.93 1.57 -9.69
C CYS A 25 8.56 0.58 -8.68
N GLY A 26 7.77 -0.36 -8.17
CA GLY A 26 8.22 -1.41 -7.27
C GLY A 26 9.22 -2.37 -7.93
N LYS A 27 8.96 -2.79 -9.18
CA LYS A 27 9.90 -3.60 -9.95
C LYS A 27 11.22 -2.88 -10.19
N LYS A 28 11.18 -1.59 -10.57
CA LYS A 28 12.40 -0.78 -10.72
C LYS A 28 13.19 -0.70 -9.42
N ALA A 29 12.51 -0.61 -8.27
CA ALA A 29 13.16 -0.64 -6.96
C ALA A 29 13.83 -1.99 -6.68
N VAL A 30 13.14 -3.10 -6.91
CA VAL A 30 13.67 -4.46 -6.76
C VAL A 30 14.86 -4.70 -7.71
N ASP A 31 14.75 -4.35 -8.99
CA ASP A 31 15.84 -4.52 -9.96
C ASP A 31 17.08 -3.70 -9.55
N ARG A 32 16.87 -2.47 -9.07
CA ARG A 32 17.95 -1.61 -8.57
C ARG A 32 18.61 -2.21 -7.33
N PHE A 33 17.83 -2.76 -6.39
CA PHE A 33 18.36 -3.45 -5.22
C PHE A 33 19.20 -4.66 -5.62
N LEU A 34 18.69 -5.50 -6.52
CA LEU A 34 19.40 -6.69 -7.01
C LEU A 34 20.69 -6.35 -7.80
N GLY A 35 20.74 -5.17 -8.41
CA GLY A 35 21.91 -4.66 -9.13
C GLY A 35 22.99 -4.04 -8.24
N ASN A 36 22.76 -3.89 -6.93
CA ASN A 36 23.72 -3.38 -5.96
C ASN A 36 24.30 -4.50 -5.11
N ASP A 37 25.55 -4.34 -4.66
CA ASP A 37 26.29 -5.28 -3.82
C ASP A 37 25.99 -5.04 -2.32
N PHE A 38 24.72 -5.28 -1.91
CA PHE A 38 24.39 -5.29 -0.49
C PHE A 38 24.84 -6.61 0.16
N GLU A 39 25.48 -6.53 1.31
CA GLU A 39 25.68 -7.68 2.19
C GLU A 39 24.33 -8.03 2.83
N ILE A 40 23.83 -9.24 2.58
CA ILE A 40 22.53 -9.71 3.07
C ILE A 40 22.75 -10.41 4.41
N GLN A 41 22.27 -9.78 5.49
CA GLN A 41 22.39 -10.26 6.86
C GLN A 41 21.31 -11.29 7.23
N ARG A 42 20.10 -11.12 6.67
CA ARG A 42 18.96 -12.03 6.86
C ARG A 42 18.34 -12.38 5.51
N PRO A 43 17.87 -13.62 5.33
CA PRO A 43 17.28 -14.02 4.06
C PRO A 43 15.99 -13.26 3.78
N VAL A 44 15.81 -12.86 2.51
CA VAL A 44 14.65 -12.11 2.03
C VAL A 44 14.15 -12.70 0.72
N LYS A 45 12.82 -12.66 0.55
CA LYS A 45 12.12 -13.02 -0.68
C LYS A 45 11.65 -11.76 -1.41
N LEU A 46 12.01 -11.63 -2.68
CA LEU A 46 11.62 -10.52 -3.56
C LEU A 46 10.74 -11.08 -4.68
N ILE A 47 9.54 -10.54 -4.81
CA ILE A 47 8.53 -11.04 -5.74
C ILE A 47 8.11 -9.93 -6.70
N VAL A 48 8.10 -10.24 -8.01
CA VAL A 48 7.34 -9.48 -9.02
C VAL A 48 6.10 -10.30 -9.33
N ALA A 49 4.94 -9.80 -8.92
CA ALA A 49 3.73 -10.62 -8.82
C ALA A 49 3.05 -10.85 -10.18
N ASN A 50 2.45 -9.83 -10.78
CA ASN A 50 1.62 -9.95 -11.98
C ASN A 50 2.42 -9.61 -13.25
N GLU A 51 3.33 -10.53 -13.65
CA GLU A 51 4.19 -10.32 -14.82
C GLU A 51 3.38 -10.21 -16.13
N GLU A 52 2.26 -10.94 -16.22
CA GLU A 52 1.41 -10.93 -17.43
C GLU A 52 0.75 -9.57 -17.62
N ALA A 53 0.10 -9.03 -16.60
CA ALA A 53 -0.47 -7.67 -16.65
C ALA A 53 0.61 -6.59 -16.87
N MET A 54 1.80 -6.77 -16.28
CA MET A 54 2.93 -5.86 -16.46
C MET A 54 3.48 -5.87 -17.90
N GLU A 55 3.54 -7.03 -18.56
CA GLU A 55 3.97 -7.16 -19.96
C GLU A 55 2.97 -6.47 -20.91
N ASP A 56 1.69 -6.47 -20.56
CA ASP A 56 0.63 -5.81 -21.32
C ASP A 56 0.47 -4.32 -20.95
N GLU A 57 1.21 -3.82 -19.97
CA GLU A 57 1.13 -2.45 -19.42
C GLU A 57 -0.28 -2.11 -18.88
N GLU A 58 -0.98 -3.12 -18.38
CA GLU A 58 -2.33 -3.03 -17.83
C GLU A 58 -2.32 -3.24 -16.32
N ARG A 59 -3.33 -2.71 -15.61
CA ARG A 59 -3.48 -2.92 -14.17
C ARG A 59 -3.64 -4.40 -13.81
N SER A 60 -4.44 -5.13 -14.58
CA SER A 60 -4.77 -6.54 -14.37
C SER A 60 -5.11 -7.25 -15.67
N VAL A 61 -5.03 -8.58 -15.70
CA VAL A 61 -5.44 -9.41 -16.83
C VAL A 61 -6.96 -9.62 -16.84
N ASN A 62 -7.55 -9.99 -15.69
CA ASN A 62 -8.98 -10.26 -15.56
C ASN A 62 -9.66 -9.37 -14.51
N THR A 63 -9.05 -9.18 -13.35
CA THR A 63 -9.63 -8.47 -12.21
C THR A 63 -8.52 -7.93 -11.29
N ASP A 64 -8.84 -7.03 -10.38
CA ASP A 64 -7.88 -6.47 -9.42
C ASP A 64 -7.33 -7.55 -8.48
N LEU A 65 -6.02 -7.85 -8.57
CA LEU A 65 -5.35 -8.86 -7.75
C LEU A 65 -5.53 -8.58 -6.25
N ASN A 66 -5.48 -7.30 -5.84
CA ASN A 66 -5.65 -6.90 -4.44
C ASN A 66 -7.13 -6.88 -3.98
N ARG A 67 -7.99 -7.62 -4.71
CA ARG A 67 -9.37 -7.94 -4.34
C ARG A 67 -9.67 -9.45 -4.48
N CYS A 68 -8.62 -10.24 -4.74
CA CYS A 68 -8.75 -11.68 -4.99
C CYS A 68 -8.27 -12.56 -3.83
N PHE A 69 -7.71 -11.99 -2.75
CA PHE A 69 -7.20 -12.77 -1.64
C PHE A 69 -8.34 -13.44 -0.83
N PRO A 70 -8.16 -14.68 -0.34
CA PRO A 70 -6.95 -15.50 -0.37
C PRO A 70 -6.71 -16.25 -1.68
N GLY A 71 -7.53 -16.04 -2.70
CA GLY A 71 -7.41 -16.68 -4.01
C GLY A 71 -8.09 -18.03 -4.12
N ASN A 72 -8.12 -18.54 -5.35
CA ASN A 72 -8.62 -19.87 -5.68
C ASN A 72 -7.73 -20.49 -6.79
N PRO A 73 -6.93 -21.53 -6.49
CA PRO A 73 -6.01 -22.13 -7.44
C PRO A 73 -6.69 -22.79 -8.65
N GLU A 74 -8.00 -23.14 -8.52
CA GLU A 74 -8.79 -23.78 -9.57
C GLU A 74 -9.65 -22.77 -10.36
N SER A 75 -9.51 -21.47 -10.13
CA SER A 75 -10.29 -20.44 -10.82
C SER A 75 -9.86 -20.27 -12.28
N ASP A 76 -10.80 -19.86 -13.13
CA ASP A 76 -10.51 -19.41 -14.48
C ASP A 76 -9.85 -18.05 -14.52
N SER A 77 -9.99 -17.21 -13.46
CA SER A 77 -9.33 -15.91 -13.32
C SER A 77 -7.83 -16.06 -13.06
N HIS A 78 -7.03 -15.29 -13.80
CA HIS A 78 -5.57 -15.24 -13.61
C HIS A 78 -5.22 -14.76 -12.20
N GLU A 79 -5.84 -13.66 -11.75
CA GLU A 79 -5.54 -13.03 -10.47
C GLU A 79 -5.98 -13.86 -9.27
N GLU A 80 -7.08 -14.59 -9.35
CA GLU A 80 -7.48 -15.51 -8.26
C GLU A 80 -6.48 -16.65 -8.08
N ARG A 81 -5.97 -17.22 -9.21
CA ARG A 81 -4.90 -18.22 -9.12
C ARG A 81 -3.58 -17.63 -8.63
N LEU A 82 -3.28 -16.38 -9.02
CA LEU A 82 -2.08 -15.68 -8.60
C LEU A 82 -2.13 -15.32 -7.11
N ALA A 83 -3.29 -14.86 -6.60
CA ALA A 83 -3.51 -14.61 -5.18
C ALA A 83 -3.27 -15.86 -4.34
N ALA A 84 -3.82 -17.02 -4.77
CA ALA A 84 -3.58 -18.30 -4.08
C ALA A 84 -2.09 -18.67 -4.02
N LYS A 85 -1.33 -18.43 -5.09
CA LYS A 85 0.13 -18.65 -5.09
C LYS A 85 0.87 -17.67 -4.20
N LEU A 86 0.46 -16.40 -4.18
CA LEU A 86 1.05 -15.40 -3.27
C LEU A 86 0.79 -15.77 -1.80
N MET A 87 -0.39 -16.29 -1.47
CA MET A 87 -0.67 -16.79 -0.13
C MET A 87 0.32 -17.87 0.30
N GLU A 88 0.62 -18.85 -0.57
CA GLU A 88 1.58 -19.91 -0.30
C GLU A 88 3.02 -19.36 -0.13
N GLU A 89 3.42 -18.39 -0.96
CA GLU A 89 4.77 -17.82 -0.94
C GLU A 89 5.01 -16.88 0.26
N LEU A 90 3.96 -16.28 0.80
CA LEU A 90 4.04 -15.23 1.82
C LEU A 90 3.59 -15.67 3.20
N GLU A 91 3.08 -16.91 3.36
CA GLU A 91 2.60 -17.41 4.65
C GLU A 91 3.68 -17.29 5.75
N GLY A 92 3.35 -16.57 6.82
CA GLY A 92 4.24 -16.35 7.96
C GLY A 92 5.39 -15.37 7.73
N LEU A 93 5.43 -14.67 6.58
CA LEU A 93 6.42 -13.64 6.29
C LEU A 93 5.90 -12.24 6.62
N LYS A 94 6.72 -11.37 7.21
CA LYS A 94 6.46 -9.93 7.24
C LYS A 94 6.66 -9.37 5.84
N THR A 95 5.62 -8.78 5.28
CA THR A 95 5.57 -8.46 3.85
C THR A 95 5.39 -6.96 3.61
N LEU A 96 6.23 -6.40 2.74
CA LEU A 96 6.01 -5.09 2.11
C LEU A 96 5.43 -5.30 0.72
N THR A 97 4.31 -4.63 0.40
CA THR A 97 3.84 -4.48 -0.97
C THR A 97 4.00 -3.04 -1.44
N ILE A 98 4.46 -2.83 -2.67
CA ILE A 98 4.76 -1.51 -3.23
C ILE A 98 3.77 -1.20 -4.33
N HIS A 99 3.01 -0.12 -4.13
CA HIS A 99 1.97 0.38 -5.01
C HIS A 99 2.23 1.82 -5.44
N SER A 100 1.52 2.27 -6.46
CA SER A 100 1.43 3.67 -6.88
C SER A 100 0.04 3.97 -7.41
N MET A 101 -0.41 5.22 -7.34
CA MET A 101 -1.76 5.63 -7.67
C MET A 101 -1.78 6.65 -8.80
N GLU A 102 -2.90 6.72 -9.53
CA GLU A 102 -3.16 7.83 -10.44
C GLU A 102 -3.43 9.12 -9.64
N GLU A 103 -2.94 10.25 -10.13
CA GLU A 103 -3.22 11.59 -9.59
C GLU A 103 -2.98 11.81 -8.08
N PHE A 104 -2.12 10.99 -7.48
CA PHE A 104 -1.80 11.10 -6.06
C PHE A 104 -0.30 10.98 -5.81
N ASP A 105 0.34 12.04 -5.33
CA ASP A 105 1.79 12.14 -5.20
C ASP A 105 2.33 11.95 -3.77
N GLU A 106 1.45 11.83 -2.75
CA GLU A 106 1.86 11.59 -1.38
C GLU A 106 2.22 10.13 -1.10
N MET A 107 3.14 9.93 -0.16
CA MET A 107 3.47 8.60 0.36
C MET A 107 2.72 8.31 1.65
N PHE A 108 2.08 7.16 1.71
CA PHE A 108 1.46 6.63 2.93
C PHE A 108 1.41 5.10 2.88
N CYS A 109 1.17 4.46 4.01
CA CYS A 109 0.95 3.03 4.02
C CYS A 109 -0.49 2.67 4.40
N LEU A 110 -0.93 1.53 3.88
CA LEU A 110 -2.18 0.87 4.22
C LEU A 110 -1.87 -0.33 5.10
N VAL A 111 -2.61 -0.49 6.19
CA VAL A 111 -2.40 -1.55 7.17
C VAL A 111 -3.72 -2.12 7.66
N ASN A 112 -3.70 -3.38 8.03
CA ASN A 112 -4.77 -4.07 8.75
C ASN A 112 -4.15 -4.80 9.95
N THR A 113 -3.33 -4.09 10.74
CA THR A 113 -2.59 -4.68 11.85
C THR A 113 -2.30 -3.66 12.93
N VAL A 114 -2.05 -4.14 14.14
CA VAL A 114 -1.51 -3.36 15.26
C VAL A 114 -0.01 -3.62 15.48
N ASP A 115 0.66 -4.34 14.58
CA ASP A 115 2.11 -4.57 14.64
C ASP A 115 2.86 -3.26 14.33
N GLU A 116 3.34 -2.60 15.38
CA GLU A 116 4.06 -1.32 15.29
C GLU A 116 5.34 -1.42 14.45
N ASP A 117 6.01 -2.58 14.46
CA ASP A 117 7.21 -2.80 13.67
C ASP A 117 6.87 -2.80 12.18
N LEU A 118 5.80 -3.50 11.80
CA LEU A 118 5.35 -3.54 10.40
C LEU A 118 4.89 -2.16 9.92
N ILE A 119 4.11 -1.42 10.73
CA ILE A 119 3.63 -0.07 10.43
C ILE A 119 4.78 0.93 10.25
N SER A 120 5.83 0.82 11.08
CA SER A 120 6.96 1.77 11.08
C SER A 120 8.02 1.45 10.04
N SER A 121 8.14 0.18 9.62
CA SER A 121 9.24 -0.31 8.79
C SER A 121 9.40 0.39 7.43
N PRO A 122 8.35 0.88 6.73
CA PRO A 122 8.53 1.59 5.47
C PRO A 122 9.15 2.99 5.63
N GLY A 123 9.08 3.58 6.83
CA GLY A 123 9.59 4.92 7.11
C GLY A 123 8.82 6.02 6.36
N VAL A 124 7.49 5.91 6.31
CA VAL A 124 6.57 6.91 5.77
C VAL A 124 5.94 7.74 6.89
N GLU A 125 5.35 8.89 6.55
CA GLU A 125 4.81 9.83 7.54
C GLU A 125 3.36 9.53 7.94
N LYS A 126 2.62 8.77 7.11
CA LYS A 126 1.19 8.51 7.30
C LYS A 126 0.90 7.03 7.16
N ALA A 127 0.04 6.50 8.02
CA ALA A 127 -0.50 5.15 7.94
C ALA A 127 -2.03 5.18 8.02
N VAL A 128 -2.67 4.38 7.21
CA VAL A 128 -4.12 4.25 7.16
C VAL A 128 -4.53 2.85 7.58
N ASP A 129 -5.27 2.76 8.68
CA ASP A 129 -5.94 1.53 9.08
C ASP A 129 -7.20 1.33 8.23
N VAL A 130 -7.21 0.26 7.42
CA VAL A 130 -8.28 -0.06 6.47
C VAL A 130 -9.26 -1.09 6.99
N VAL A 131 -9.09 -1.60 8.22
CA VAL A 131 -9.92 -2.66 8.83
C VAL A 131 -11.41 -2.49 8.61
N PRO A 132 -12.01 -1.30 8.78
CA PRO A 132 -13.46 -1.15 8.66
C PRO A 132 -14.01 -1.33 7.24
N LEU A 133 -13.17 -1.23 6.22
CA LEU A 133 -13.58 -1.15 4.81
C LEU A 133 -12.92 -2.21 3.93
N ASP A 134 -12.19 -3.12 4.54
CA ASP A 134 -11.37 -4.12 3.86
C ASP A 134 -12.16 -5.06 2.95
N LYS A 135 -11.69 -5.21 1.72
CA LYS A 135 -12.29 -5.99 0.65
C LYS A 135 -11.29 -7.01 0.11
N ASP A 136 -11.02 -8.08 0.82
CA ASP A 136 -10.22 -9.20 0.32
C ASP A 136 -8.85 -8.79 -0.27
N SER A 137 -8.22 -7.79 0.37
CA SER A 137 -6.87 -7.33 0.10
C SER A 137 -5.82 -8.19 0.83
N VAL A 138 -4.56 -8.06 0.43
CA VAL A 138 -3.45 -8.83 1.01
C VAL A 138 -3.29 -8.61 2.51
N GLU A 139 -3.50 -7.39 2.99
CA GLU A 139 -3.36 -6.99 4.39
C GLU A 139 -4.37 -7.68 5.31
N LYS A 140 -5.49 -8.16 4.76
CA LYS A 140 -6.51 -8.89 5.52
C LYS A 140 -6.09 -10.29 5.91
N TYR A 141 -5.24 -10.91 5.11
CA TYR A 141 -4.91 -12.33 5.22
C TYR A 141 -3.46 -12.60 5.62
N LEU A 142 -2.58 -11.61 5.47
CA LEU A 142 -1.14 -11.73 5.72
C LEU A 142 -0.63 -10.59 6.61
N ASP A 143 0.51 -10.81 7.28
CA ASP A 143 1.24 -9.76 7.98
C ASP A 143 1.91 -8.83 6.94
N ALA A 144 1.10 -7.97 6.33
CA ALA A 144 1.50 -7.12 5.23
C ALA A 144 1.27 -5.63 5.52
N VAL A 145 2.19 -4.80 4.99
CA VAL A 145 2.04 -3.36 4.84
C VAL A 145 2.13 -3.01 3.38
N SER A 146 1.10 -2.35 2.85
CA SER A 146 1.10 -1.82 1.48
C SER A 146 1.49 -0.35 1.50
N VAL A 147 2.39 0.06 0.61
CA VAL A 147 2.84 1.45 0.55
C VAL A 147 2.53 2.03 -0.82
N GLU A 148 1.75 3.11 -0.81
CA GLU A 148 1.56 3.99 -1.95
C GLU A 148 2.74 4.95 -2.02
N VAL A 149 3.48 4.91 -3.13
CA VAL A 149 4.74 5.65 -3.25
C VAL A 149 4.65 6.90 -4.13
N GLY A 150 3.44 7.28 -4.52
CA GLY A 150 3.12 8.44 -5.35
C GLY A 150 2.59 8.07 -6.72
N GLU A 151 2.59 9.02 -7.64
CA GLU A 151 1.92 8.92 -8.94
C GLU A 151 2.57 7.90 -9.89
N ILE A 152 1.72 7.07 -10.52
CA ILE A 152 2.11 6.02 -11.49
C ILE A 152 3.01 6.61 -12.60
N GLY A 153 4.05 5.86 -12.94
CA GLY A 153 4.93 6.19 -14.08
C GLY A 153 5.96 7.29 -13.81
N THR A 154 5.89 7.99 -12.66
CA THR A 154 6.81 9.08 -12.36
C THR A 154 8.18 8.59 -11.88
N ASP A 155 9.22 9.41 -12.13
CA ASP A 155 10.56 9.19 -11.56
C ASP A 155 10.56 9.34 -10.04
N GLN A 156 9.65 10.15 -9.50
CA GLN A 156 9.54 10.34 -8.06
C GLN A 156 8.99 9.09 -7.38
N ALA A 157 7.93 8.47 -7.90
CA ALA A 157 7.41 7.20 -7.41
C ALA A 157 8.50 6.11 -7.42
N SER A 158 9.31 6.05 -8.48
CA SER A 158 10.43 5.09 -8.57
C SER A 158 11.52 5.33 -7.51
N LYS A 159 11.82 6.60 -7.17
CA LYS A 159 12.76 6.94 -6.09
C LYS A 159 12.18 6.61 -4.73
N ASN A 160 10.91 6.92 -4.53
CA ASN A 160 10.16 6.63 -3.30
C ASN A 160 10.07 5.13 -3.05
N ALA A 161 9.71 4.34 -4.07
CA ALA A 161 9.68 2.87 -4.01
C ALA A 161 11.02 2.29 -3.55
N TYR A 162 12.13 2.79 -4.10
CA TYR A 162 13.46 2.35 -3.70
C TYR A 162 13.81 2.77 -2.26
N LYS A 163 13.43 3.98 -1.83
CA LYS A 163 13.61 4.45 -0.45
C LYS A 163 12.84 3.56 0.53
N VAL A 164 11.55 3.30 0.26
CA VAL A 164 10.66 2.46 1.07
C VAL A 164 11.21 1.03 1.18
N LEU A 165 11.60 0.43 0.05
CA LEU A 165 12.22 -0.89 0.03
C LEU A 165 13.47 -0.94 0.93
N LEU A 166 14.38 0.01 0.83
CA LEU A 166 15.59 0.03 1.63
C LEU A 166 15.32 0.27 3.13
N ASN A 167 14.34 1.11 3.47
CA ASN A 167 13.94 1.33 4.86
C ASN A 167 13.37 0.05 5.47
N PHE A 168 12.46 -0.63 4.76
CA PHE A 168 11.87 -1.89 5.18
C PHE A 168 12.93 -2.98 5.41
N LEU A 169 13.87 -3.13 4.47
CA LEU A 169 14.95 -4.11 4.59
C LEU A 169 15.94 -3.78 5.72
N ALA A 170 16.21 -2.50 5.96
CA ALA A 170 17.06 -2.07 7.07
C ALA A 170 16.37 -2.31 8.42
N TYR A 171 15.08 -1.97 8.53
CA TYR A 171 14.28 -2.14 9.75
C TYR A 171 14.27 -3.59 10.26
N PHE A 172 14.25 -4.55 9.34
CA PHE A 172 14.27 -5.98 9.68
C PHE A 172 15.68 -6.62 9.59
N ASP A 173 16.74 -5.81 9.67
CA ASP A 173 18.14 -6.28 9.64
C ASP A 173 18.51 -7.15 8.41
N VAL A 174 17.82 -6.96 7.28
CA VAL A 174 18.16 -7.65 6.03
C VAL A 174 19.44 -7.08 5.43
N ILE A 175 19.65 -5.76 5.57
CA ILE A 175 20.84 -5.05 5.12
C ILE A 175 21.40 -4.18 6.25
N ASP A 176 22.72 -4.02 6.29
CA ASP A 176 23.39 -3.09 7.21
C ASP A 176 23.24 -1.65 6.73
N ARG A 177 22.21 -0.99 7.23
CA ARG A 177 21.89 0.40 6.93
C ARG A 177 21.18 1.04 8.12
N GLU A 178 21.39 2.33 8.33
CA GLU A 178 20.65 3.12 9.33
C GLU A 178 19.14 3.07 9.05
N GLU A 179 18.38 2.72 10.08
CA GLU A 179 16.92 2.67 10.04
C GLU A 179 16.32 4.06 9.94
N SER A 180 15.11 4.15 9.39
CA SER A 180 14.31 5.37 9.44
C SER A 180 13.75 5.56 10.85
N GLU A 181 13.98 6.74 11.45
CA GLU A 181 13.37 7.12 12.73
C GLU A 181 11.89 7.58 12.57
N GLN A 182 11.40 7.64 11.33
CA GLN A 182 10.05 8.10 11.04
C GLN A 182 9.01 7.18 11.69
N ARG A 183 8.07 7.77 12.42
CA ARG A 183 6.87 7.10 12.94
C ARG A 183 5.66 7.71 12.26
N PRO A 184 4.81 6.91 11.63
CA PRO A 184 3.66 7.45 10.91
C PRO A 184 2.58 7.97 11.84
N GLU A 185 1.91 9.03 11.41
CA GLU A 185 0.63 9.42 11.96
C GLU A 185 -0.44 8.46 11.47
N ILE A 186 -1.25 7.91 12.39
CA ILE A 186 -2.23 6.87 12.07
C ILE A 186 -3.61 7.50 11.84
N PHE A 187 -4.28 7.08 10.77
CA PHE A 187 -5.65 7.43 10.42
C PHE A 187 -6.49 6.16 10.32
N GLU A 188 -7.65 6.13 10.94
CA GLU A 188 -8.64 5.07 10.81
C GLU A 188 -9.68 5.46 9.76
N MET A 189 -9.82 4.70 8.67
CA MET A 189 -10.95 4.85 7.73
C MET A 189 -12.23 4.33 8.37
N TYR A 190 -13.36 5.07 8.21
CA TYR A 190 -14.62 4.64 8.83
C TYR A 190 -15.87 4.75 7.93
N GLU A 191 -15.85 5.57 6.89
CA GLU A 191 -17.03 5.79 6.03
C GLU A 191 -16.60 6.11 4.60
N ALA A 192 -17.20 5.43 3.62
CA ALA A 192 -17.09 5.81 2.21
C ALA A 192 -18.04 6.97 1.89
N VAL A 193 -17.61 7.93 1.10
CA VAL A 193 -18.44 9.04 0.60
C VAL A 193 -18.94 8.67 -0.79
N PRO A 194 -20.24 8.32 -0.95
CA PRO A 194 -20.78 7.92 -2.24
C PRO A 194 -20.98 9.12 -3.16
N GLY A 195 -20.89 8.87 -4.46
CA GLY A 195 -21.20 9.80 -5.53
C GLY A 195 -19.98 10.34 -6.27
N ASP A 196 -20.28 10.98 -7.40
CA ASP A 196 -19.31 11.60 -8.30
C ASP A 196 -19.32 13.11 -8.04
N TYR A 197 -18.23 13.61 -7.46
CA TYR A 197 -18.07 15.00 -7.04
C TYR A 197 -16.66 15.49 -7.37
N GLU A 198 -16.54 16.79 -7.69
CA GLU A 198 -15.25 17.47 -7.66
C GLU A 198 -14.77 17.61 -6.21
N PHE A 199 -13.61 17.05 -5.90
CA PHE A 199 -12.98 17.14 -4.59
C PHE A 199 -12.26 18.47 -4.43
N LEU A 200 -12.54 19.20 -3.34
CA LEU A 200 -12.09 20.58 -3.12
C LEU A 200 -11.21 20.77 -1.89
N ALA A 201 -11.04 19.75 -1.07
CA ALA A 201 -10.18 19.76 0.09
C ALA A 201 -8.84 19.05 -0.23
N GLU A 202 -8.02 18.80 0.78
CA GLU A 202 -6.77 18.05 0.65
C GLU A 202 -6.85 16.77 1.47
N ASN A 203 -6.35 15.65 0.93
CA ASN A 203 -6.28 14.41 1.66
C ASN A 203 -5.37 14.55 2.88
N PHE A 204 -5.72 13.88 3.98
CA PHE A 204 -5.04 13.92 5.29
C PHE A 204 -5.07 15.28 6.01
N GLU A 205 -5.66 16.32 5.41
CA GLU A 205 -5.90 17.59 6.07
C GLU A 205 -7.30 17.64 6.70
N LYS A 206 -7.40 18.23 7.90
CA LYS A 206 -8.65 18.22 8.65
C LYS A 206 -9.72 19.11 8.02
N VAL A 207 -10.81 18.52 7.56
CA VAL A 207 -12.06 19.22 7.22
C VAL A 207 -12.90 19.40 8.49
N VAL A 208 -13.30 20.66 8.79
CA VAL A 208 -14.10 20.95 9.98
C VAL A 208 -15.61 20.90 9.68
N GLU A 209 -16.44 20.64 10.72
CA GLU A 209 -17.89 20.63 10.59
C GLU A 209 -18.42 21.92 9.90
N GLY A 210 -19.30 21.76 8.90
CA GLY A 210 -19.88 22.83 8.07
C GLY A 210 -19.04 23.25 6.87
N GLU A 211 -17.78 22.88 6.80
CA GLU A 211 -16.89 23.17 5.67
C GLU A 211 -17.33 22.43 4.40
N LYS A 212 -17.23 23.13 3.25
CA LYS A 212 -17.48 22.52 1.94
C LYS A 212 -16.21 21.78 1.50
N PHE A 213 -16.32 20.49 1.21
CA PHE A 213 -15.20 19.66 0.79
C PHE A 213 -15.34 19.05 -0.61
N ALA A 214 -16.56 19.07 -1.19
CA ALA A 214 -16.79 18.59 -2.54
C ALA A 214 -18.04 19.25 -3.16
N GLU A 215 -18.17 19.21 -4.51
CA GLU A 215 -19.37 19.66 -5.23
C GLU A 215 -19.48 18.97 -6.61
N ASN A 216 -20.72 18.93 -7.16
CA ASN A 216 -20.98 18.44 -8.53
C ASN A 216 -21.75 19.46 -9.39
N GLY A 217 -21.58 20.75 -9.11
CA GLY A 217 -22.24 21.87 -9.80
C GLY A 217 -23.59 22.25 -9.21
N GLU A 218 -24.46 21.33 -8.85
CA GLU A 218 -25.79 21.55 -8.24
C GLU A 218 -25.75 21.32 -6.72
N GLU A 219 -25.09 20.27 -6.28
CA GLU A 219 -24.99 19.86 -4.89
C GLU A 219 -23.60 20.19 -4.31
N LYS A 220 -23.62 20.65 -3.05
CA LYS A 220 -22.39 20.96 -2.28
C LYS A 220 -22.34 20.08 -1.07
N LEU A 221 -21.34 19.20 -1.01
CA LEU A 221 -21.09 18.39 0.17
C LEU A 221 -20.41 19.24 1.24
N ARG A 222 -21.07 19.30 2.40
CA ARG A 222 -20.51 19.92 3.60
C ARG A 222 -20.33 18.87 4.68
N ALA A 223 -19.25 19.00 5.41
CA ALA A 223 -18.96 18.13 6.53
C ALA A 223 -20.05 18.22 7.62
N ASN A 224 -20.67 17.10 7.94
CA ASN A 224 -21.64 16.97 9.05
C ASN A 224 -20.95 16.80 10.41
N GLU A 225 -19.65 16.48 10.38
CA GLU A 225 -18.74 16.39 11.50
C GLU A 225 -17.33 16.66 11.00
N SER A 226 -16.37 16.90 11.89
CA SER A 226 -14.97 17.05 11.47
C SER A 226 -14.36 15.69 11.14
N PHE A 227 -13.64 15.59 10.01
CA PHE A 227 -13.00 14.36 9.56
C PHE A 227 -11.70 14.66 8.79
N TYR A 228 -10.96 13.63 8.41
CA TYR A 228 -9.83 13.70 7.48
C TYR A 228 -10.21 12.99 6.19
N PRO A 229 -10.15 13.65 5.01
CA PRO A 229 -10.29 12.97 3.73
C PRO A 229 -9.17 11.93 3.56
N ILE A 230 -9.52 10.73 3.11
CA ILE A 230 -8.58 9.64 2.84
C ILE A 230 -8.90 9.11 1.44
N LEU A 231 -7.91 9.14 0.55
CA LEU A 231 -8.05 8.66 -0.83
C LEU A 231 -9.25 9.29 -1.55
N MET A 232 -9.58 10.54 -1.25
CA MET A 232 -10.59 11.28 -1.99
C MET A 232 -9.99 11.85 -3.27
N SER A 233 -10.63 11.60 -4.41
CA SER A 233 -10.23 12.10 -5.73
C SER A 233 -11.45 12.31 -6.61
N THR A 234 -11.40 13.31 -7.49
CA THR A 234 -12.47 13.63 -8.43
C THR A 234 -12.72 12.49 -9.41
N ASP A 235 -11.67 11.84 -9.90
CA ASP A 235 -11.73 10.83 -10.96
C ASP A 235 -11.22 9.43 -10.48
N GLY A 236 -10.99 9.26 -9.17
CA GLY A 236 -10.32 8.06 -8.65
C GLY A 236 -11.21 6.82 -8.51
N TYR A 237 -12.54 6.98 -8.49
CA TYR A 237 -13.49 5.87 -8.30
C TYR A 237 -14.80 6.11 -9.05
N ASP A 238 -15.43 5.04 -9.54
CA ASP A 238 -16.69 5.14 -10.30
C ASP A 238 -17.92 5.51 -9.45
N GLU A 239 -17.96 5.11 -8.18
CA GLU A 239 -19.18 5.19 -7.36
C GLU A 239 -19.00 5.97 -6.05
N ILE A 240 -17.77 6.28 -5.67
CA ILE A 240 -17.44 6.99 -4.42
C ILE A 240 -16.40 8.07 -4.67
N LEU A 241 -16.48 9.15 -3.90
CA LEU A 241 -15.44 10.19 -3.90
C LEU A 241 -14.15 9.71 -3.19
N GLY A 242 -14.27 8.84 -2.21
CA GLY A 242 -13.21 8.34 -1.35
C GLY A 242 -13.74 8.07 0.05
N PHE A 243 -12.91 8.26 1.08
CA PHE A 243 -13.25 7.85 2.43
C PHE A 243 -13.06 8.97 3.44
N LYS A 244 -13.85 8.91 4.53
CA LYS A 244 -13.61 9.70 5.74
C LYS A 244 -12.74 8.93 6.69
N GLY A 245 -11.78 9.61 7.29
CA GLY A 245 -10.90 9.09 8.32
C GLY A 245 -10.93 9.93 9.58
N ARG A 246 -10.41 9.35 10.66
CA ARG A 246 -10.18 10.02 11.94
C ARG A 246 -8.83 9.60 12.51
N LYS A 247 -8.26 10.43 13.37
CA LYS A 247 -7.12 10.02 14.18
C LYS A 247 -7.65 9.22 15.38
N PRO A 248 -7.03 8.08 15.75
CA PRO A 248 -7.44 7.31 16.92
C PRO A 248 -7.38 8.18 18.19
N GLU A 249 -8.36 8.04 19.09
CA GLU A 249 -8.44 8.84 20.32
C GLU A 249 -7.29 8.56 21.32
N ASN A 250 -6.60 7.44 21.17
CA ASN A 250 -5.39 7.10 21.93
C ASN A 250 -4.21 7.01 20.98
N GLU A 251 -3.38 8.03 20.92
CA GLU A 251 -1.98 7.81 20.56
C GLU A 251 -1.46 6.67 21.45
N LEU A 252 -0.89 5.63 20.82
CA LEU A 252 -0.22 4.55 21.53
C LEU A 252 0.75 5.20 22.54
N LYS A 253 0.29 5.37 23.78
CA LYS A 253 1.19 5.73 24.88
C LYS A 253 2.04 4.52 25.12
N GLY A 254 3.21 4.51 24.48
CA GLY A 254 4.25 3.56 24.78
C GLY A 254 4.51 3.54 26.29
N GLU A 255 3.93 2.61 26.98
CA GLU A 255 4.44 2.15 28.25
C GLU A 255 5.62 1.21 27.97
N ARG A 256 6.79 1.71 28.34
CA ARG A 256 8.08 1.00 28.33
C ARG A 256 8.09 -0.11 29.35
#